data_1551abd63422b12f6a6bc93cb6b257a5
#
_entry.id   1551abd63422b12f6a6bc93cb6b257a5
#
_cell.length_a   1.000
_cell.length_b   1.000
_cell.length_c   1.000
_cell.angle_alpha   90.00
_cell.angle_beta   90.00
_cell.angle_gamma   90.00
#
_symmetry.space_group_name_H-M   'P 1'
#
loop_
_entity.id
_entity.type
_entity.pdbx_description
1 polymer ?
#
loop_
_entity_poly.entity_id
_entity_poly.type
_entity_poly.pdbx_seq_one_letter_code
_entity_poly.pdbx_strand_id
1 'polypeptide(L)'
;MAANYDGFLTTTFDNVVNWSRKFSLFQYPFVTACCGMEYMAAACSHYDISRFGAEIPRFSPRQSDVLWVVGTITHKMTPVLKTVYEQMAEPKWVIAFGACASSGGFYQNYSVLQGIDRLIPVDIYIAGCPPRPEAVLDGLMELQDRIQNDGPTAVSYTHLRAHETQQH
;
A
#
# COMPACT_ATOMS: atom_id res chain seq x y z
N MET A 1 10.94 7.25 22.35
CA MET A 1 12.09 8.03 22.88
C MET A 1 13.16 7.07 23.33
N ALA A 2 14.33 7.10 22.72
CA ALA A 2 15.47 6.28 23.16
C ALA A 2 16.09 6.94 24.41
N ALA A 3 16.10 6.24 25.52
CA ALA A 3 16.81 6.67 26.73
C ALA A 3 18.25 6.17 26.63
N ASN A 4 19.20 7.10 26.57
CA ASN A 4 20.62 6.77 26.67
C ASN A 4 20.99 6.51 28.14
N TYR A 5 21.26 5.26 28.48
CA TYR A 5 21.87 4.88 29.74
C TYR A 5 23.29 4.37 29.46
N ASP A 6 24.29 5.06 30.00
CA ASP A 6 25.70 4.64 30.09
C ASP A 6 26.31 4.02 28.83
N GLY A 7 26.10 4.65 27.68
CA GLY A 7 26.69 4.20 26.40
C GLY A 7 25.99 3.02 25.71
N PHE A 8 24.87 2.52 26.25
CA PHE A 8 24.04 1.50 25.62
C PHE A 8 22.77 2.11 25.03
N LEU A 9 22.49 1.81 23.77
CA LEU A 9 21.20 2.13 23.12
C LEU A 9 20.16 1.07 23.54
N THR A 10 19.23 1.45 24.41
CA THR A 10 18.07 0.61 24.73
C THR A 10 16.95 0.90 23.75
N THR A 11 16.58 -0.11 22.96
CA THR A 11 15.44 -0.05 22.05
C THR A 11 14.26 -0.75 22.70
N THR A 12 13.08 -0.16 22.60
CA THR A 12 11.86 -0.82 23.06
C THR A 12 11.55 -2.03 22.17
N PHE A 13 10.94 -3.07 22.75
CA PHE A 13 10.57 -4.28 22.01
C PHE A 13 9.70 -3.96 20.79
N ASP A 14 8.78 -3.00 20.91
CA ASP A 14 7.92 -2.56 19.82
C ASP A 14 8.70 -1.99 18.63
N ASN A 15 9.77 -1.24 18.88
CA ASN A 15 10.63 -0.72 17.83
C ASN A 15 11.33 -1.84 17.04
N VAL A 16 11.76 -2.90 17.72
CA VAL A 16 12.38 -4.07 17.08
C VAL A 16 11.35 -4.83 16.24
N VAL A 17 10.15 -5.01 16.75
CA VAL A 17 9.06 -5.68 16.02
C VAL A 17 8.66 -4.85 14.79
N ASN A 18 8.49 -3.55 14.92
CA ASN A 18 8.14 -2.67 13.81
C ASN A 18 9.25 -2.62 12.75
N TRP A 19 10.51 -2.59 13.16
CA TRP A 19 11.65 -2.69 12.25
C TRP A 19 11.64 -4.02 11.49
N SER A 20 11.37 -5.13 12.14
CA SER A 20 11.25 -6.44 11.50
C SER A 20 10.10 -6.47 10.48
N ARG A 21 8.92 -5.95 10.83
CA ARG A 21 7.76 -5.86 9.94
C ARG A 21 8.03 -4.97 8.73
N LYS A 22 8.71 -3.84 8.92
CA LYS A 22 9.10 -2.90 7.87
C LYS A 22 9.84 -3.58 6.71
N PHE A 23 10.73 -4.51 7.00
CA PHE A 23 11.57 -5.20 6.00
C PHE A 23 11.10 -6.62 5.65
N SER A 24 9.90 -7.01 6.04
CA SER A 24 9.33 -8.34 5.82
C SER A 24 7.88 -8.25 5.36
N LEU A 25 7.63 -7.50 4.27
CA LEU A 25 6.29 -7.25 3.75
C LEU A 25 5.93 -8.27 2.67
N PHE A 26 4.86 -9.04 2.91
CA PHE A 26 4.27 -9.93 1.92
C PHE A 26 3.14 -9.22 1.19
N GLN A 27 3.28 -9.11 -0.11
CA GLN A 27 2.35 -8.37 -0.96
C GLN A 27 1.20 -9.25 -1.45
N TYR A 28 -0.01 -8.72 -1.43
CA TYR A 28 -1.14 -9.24 -2.20
C TYR A 28 -1.45 -8.28 -3.35
N PRO A 29 -1.02 -8.56 -4.58
CA PRO A 29 -1.33 -7.71 -5.72
C PRO A 29 -2.73 -8.00 -6.26
N PHE A 30 -3.67 -7.09 -6.02
CA PHE A 30 -5.00 -7.10 -6.63
C PHE A 30 -4.97 -6.28 -7.91
N VAL A 31 -4.58 -6.92 -9.01
CA VAL A 31 -4.30 -6.27 -10.30
C VAL A 31 -5.49 -6.39 -11.23
N THR A 32 -5.99 -5.27 -11.75
CA THR A 32 -7.20 -5.22 -12.57
C THR A 32 -7.06 -4.45 -13.89
N ALA A 33 -6.02 -3.63 -14.06
CA ALA A 33 -5.89 -2.76 -15.23
C ALA A 33 -4.42 -2.45 -15.58
N CYS A 34 -4.21 -1.43 -16.42
CA CYS A 34 -2.91 -1.03 -16.96
C CYS A 34 -1.83 -0.71 -15.91
N CYS A 35 -2.20 -0.25 -14.73
CA CYS A 35 -1.27 -0.05 -13.62
C CYS A 35 -0.56 -1.35 -13.21
N GLY A 36 -1.12 -2.52 -13.53
CA GLY A 36 -0.49 -3.81 -13.30
C GLY A 36 0.80 -4.01 -14.07
N MET A 37 0.91 -3.45 -15.27
CA MET A 37 2.14 -3.49 -16.05
C MET A 37 3.25 -2.68 -15.37
N GLU A 38 2.89 -1.53 -14.81
CA GLU A 38 3.85 -0.68 -14.09
C GLU A 38 4.25 -1.31 -12.74
N TYR A 39 3.31 -1.95 -12.05
CA TYR A 39 3.62 -2.76 -10.87
C TYR A 39 4.63 -3.87 -11.21
N MET A 40 4.43 -4.58 -12.33
CA MET A 40 5.38 -5.60 -12.79
C MET A 40 6.73 -4.98 -13.16
N ALA A 41 6.76 -3.79 -13.78
CA ALA A 41 8.00 -3.08 -14.09
C ALA A 41 8.76 -2.69 -12.80
N ALA A 42 8.05 -2.25 -11.76
CA ALA A 42 8.66 -1.96 -10.47
C ALA A 42 9.21 -3.22 -9.76
N ALA A 43 8.57 -4.38 -9.98
CA ALA A 43 9.04 -5.66 -9.46
C ALA A 43 10.17 -6.30 -10.28
N CYS A 44 10.44 -5.79 -11.49
CA CYS A 44 11.51 -6.31 -12.35
C CYS A 44 12.90 -5.83 -11.91
N SER A 45 13.93 -6.48 -12.43
CA SER A 45 15.34 -6.32 -12.04
C SER A 45 15.90 -4.88 -12.12
N HIS A 46 15.29 -4.01 -12.93
CA HIS A 46 15.75 -2.63 -13.06
C HIS A 46 15.48 -1.79 -11.80
N TYR A 47 14.28 -1.95 -11.21
CA TYR A 47 13.86 -1.21 -10.01
C TYR A 47 13.92 -2.04 -8.74
N ASP A 48 13.52 -3.29 -8.83
CA ASP A 48 13.65 -4.35 -7.84
C ASP A 48 13.14 -4.00 -6.42
N ILE A 49 11.84 -4.14 -6.24
CA ILE A 49 11.15 -3.94 -4.96
C ILE A 49 11.72 -4.81 -3.83
N SER A 50 12.36 -5.95 -4.17
CA SER A 50 12.98 -6.87 -3.20
C SER A 50 14.04 -6.21 -2.32
N ARG A 51 14.74 -5.20 -2.83
CA ARG A 51 15.73 -4.42 -2.07
C ARG A 51 15.13 -3.72 -0.85
N PHE A 52 13.82 -3.51 -0.86
CA PHE A 52 13.07 -2.85 0.22
C PHE A 52 12.36 -3.86 1.14
N GLY A 53 12.63 -5.16 0.98
CA GLY A 53 12.01 -6.21 1.80
C GLY A 53 10.55 -6.54 1.46
N ALA A 54 10.12 -6.25 0.22
CA ALA A 54 8.78 -6.49 -0.26
C ALA A 54 8.80 -7.30 -1.58
N GLU A 55 9.52 -8.43 -1.59
CA GLU A 55 9.74 -9.21 -2.80
C GLU A 55 8.58 -10.13 -3.16
N ILE A 56 8.03 -10.85 -2.18
CA ILE A 56 7.22 -12.03 -2.46
C ILE A 56 5.74 -11.66 -2.59
N PRO A 57 5.15 -11.73 -3.81
CA PRO A 57 3.72 -11.65 -3.96
C PRO A 57 3.07 -12.96 -3.46
N ARG A 58 2.13 -12.83 -2.55
CA ARG A 58 1.32 -13.93 -2.03
C ARG A 58 -0.12 -13.78 -2.50
N PHE A 59 -0.59 -14.72 -3.31
CA PHE A 59 -1.98 -14.75 -3.78
C PHE A 59 -2.95 -15.39 -2.77
N SER A 60 -2.48 -15.62 -1.56
CA SER A 60 -3.32 -16.01 -0.42
C SER A 60 -3.47 -14.82 0.52
N PRO A 61 -4.68 -14.26 0.71
CA PRO A 61 -4.88 -13.11 1.59
C PRO A 61 -4.41 -13.35 3.03
N ARG A 62 -4.55 -14.58 3.52
CA ARG A 62 -4.18 -14.97 4.89
C ARG A 62 -2.68 -14.97 5.15
N GLN A 63 -1.86 -14.90 4.11
CA GLN A 63 -0.39 -14.92 4.17
C GLN A 63 0.23 -13.61 3.68
N SER A 64 -0.59 -12.57 3.55
CA SER A 64 -0.17 -11.28 3.02
C SER A 64 -0.44 -10.18 4.03
N ASP A 65 0.48 -9.22 4.10
CA ASP A 65 0.43 -8.09 5.03
C ASP A 65 0.02 -6.80 4.32
N VAL A 66 0.38 -6.66 3.04
CA VAL A 66 0.11 -5.46 2.25
C VAL A 66 -0.79 -5.79 1.06
N LEU A 67 -1.94 -5.13 0.99
CA LEU A 67 -2.85 -5.19 -0.15
C LEU A 67 -2.53 -4.07 -1.13
N TRP A 68 -2.04 -4.44 -2.30
CA TRP A 68 -1.85 -3.52 -3.42
C TRP A 68 -3.10 -3.53 -4.29
N VAL A 69 -3.87 -2.46 -4.26
CA VAL A 69 -5.01 -2.31 -5.17
C VAL A 69 -4.56 -1.55 -6.40
N VAL A 70 -4.34 -2.29 -7.48
CA VAL A 70 -3.65 -1.82 -8.67
C VAL A 70 -4.60 -1.65 -9.84
N GLY A 71 -4.98 -0.42 -10.12
CA GLY A 71 -5.81 -0.07 -11.28
C GLY A 71 -7.29 0.14 -10.98
N THR A 72 -8.13 -0.04 -11.99
CA THR A 72 -9.55 0.27 -11.96
C THR A 72 -10.35 -0.82 -11.24
N ILE A 73 -11.19 -0.44 -10.29
CA ILE A 73 -12.10 -1.35 -9.59
C ILE A 73 -13.53 -1.10 -10.07
N THR A 74 -14.17 -2.14 -10.59
CA THR A 74 -15.57 -2.08 -10.99
C THR A 74 -16.48 -2.43 -9.82
N HIS A 75 -17.73 -1.96 -9.86
CA HIS A 75 -18.72 -2.33 -8.85
C HIS A 75 -18.93 -3.84 -8.73
N LYS A 76 -18.73 -4.59 -9.83
CA LYS A 76 -18.77 -6.06 -9.84
C LYS A 76 -17.62 -6.69 -9.04
N MET A 77 -16.43 -6.05 -9.04
CA MET A 77 -15.25 -6.53 -8.31
C MET A 77 -15.19 -6.03 -6.86
N THR A 78 -16.00 -5.05 -6.51
CA THR A 78 -16.06 -4.47 -5.16
C THR A 78 -16.27 -5.52 -4.05
N PRO A 79 -17.26 -6.45 -4.14
CA PRO A 79 -17.44 -7.47 -3.10
C PRO A 79 -16.25 -8.43 -3.00
N VAL A 80 -15.57 -8.72 -4.12
CA VAL A 80 -14.39 -9.58 -4.14
C VAL A 80 -13.23 -8.90 -3.39
N LEU A 81 -12.96 -7.62 -3.69
CA LEU A 81 -11.93 -6.83 -3.01
C LEU A 81 -12.19 -6.76 -1.50
N LYS A 82 -13.44 -6.54 -1.10
CA LYS A 82 -13.83 -6.51 0.30
C LYS A 82 -13.57 -7.86 0.99
N THR A 83 -13.96 -8.96 0.34
CA THR A 83 -13.71 -10.31 0.87
C THR A 83 -12.21 -10.59 1.03
N VAL A 84 -11.38 -10.19 0.06
CA VAL A 84 -9.92 -10.32 0.15
C VAL A 84 -9.39 -9.55 1.35
N TYR A 85 -9.82 -8.30 1.52
CA TYR A 85 -9.39 -7.45 2.65
C TYR A 85 -9.79 -8.05 4.00
N GLU A 86 -11.02 -8.58 4.13
CA GLU A 86 -11.50 -9.21 5.36
C GLU A 86 -10.76 -10.50 5.71
N GLN A 87 -10.23 -11.21 4.71
CA GLN A 87 -9.47 -12.44 4.91
C GLN A 87 -8.00 -12.20 5.26
N MET A 88 -7.50 -10.99 5.11
CA MET A 88 -6.13 -10.66 5.51
C MET A 88 -6.00 -10.61 7.03
N ALA A 89 -4.89 -11.16 7.54
CA ALA A 89 -4.56 -11.10 8.96
C ALA A 89 -4.14 -9.68 9.39
N GLU A 90 -4.36 -9.37 10.67
CA GLU A 90 -3.83 -8.13 11.27
C GLU A 90 -2.39 -8.38 11.77
N PRO A 91 -1.49 -7.39 11.64
CA PRO A 91 -1.66 -6.07 11.05
C PRO A 91 -1.63 -6.11 9.51
N LYS A 92 -2.44 -5.29 8.85
CA LYS A 92 -2.54 -5.19 7.39
C LYS A 92 -2.55 -3.74 6.94
N TRP A 93 -2.02 -3.50 5.75
CA TRP A 93 -1.93 -2.18 5.13
C TRP A 93 -2.46 -2.21 3.71
N VAL A 94 -3.01 -1.10 3.25
CA VAL A 94 -3.61 -0.97 1.93
C VAL A 94 -2.96 0.16 1.15
N ILE A 95 -2.49 -0.15 -0.05
CA ILE A 95 -1.94 0.82 -1.00
C ILE A 95 -2.88 0.98 -2.18
N ALA A 96 -3.37 2.20 -2.40
CA ALA A 96 -4.10 2.57 -3.60
C ALA A 96 -3.11 2.95 -4.71
N PHE A 97 -2.99 2.12 -5.73
CA PHE A 97 -2.03 2.28 -6.81
C PHE A 97 -2.69 2.91 -8.04
N GLY A 98 -2.32 4.15 -8.30
CA GLY A 98 -2.75 4.93 -9.45
C GLY A 98 -4.07 5.67 -9.27
N ALA A 99 -4.37 6.57 -10.20
CA ALA A 99 -5.53 7.44 -10.14
C ALA A 99 -6.87 6.69 -10.10
N CYS A 100 -6.95 5.55 -10.79
CA CYS A 100 -8.18 4.75 -10.82
C CYS A 100 -8.53 4.16 -9.45
N ALA A 101 -7.56 3.63 -8.72
CA ALA A 101 -7.78 3.10 -7.37
C ALA A 101 -8.05 4.24 -6.38
N SER A 102 -7.38 5.38 -6.54
CA SER A 102 -7.47 6.52 -5.61
C SER A 102 -8.80 7.28 -5.73
N SER A 103 -9.27 7.57 -6.95
CA SER A 103 -10.46 8.43 -7.16
C SER A 103 -11.36 7.99 -8.31
N GLY A 104 -11.10 6.84 -8.95
CA GLY A 104 -11.74 6.41 -10.18
C GLY A 104 -11.08 6.97 -11.44
N GLY A 105 -10.13 7.90 -11.29
CA GLY A 105 -9.44 8.54 -12.40
C GLY A 105 -10.40 9.32 -13.31
N PHE A 106 -10.19 9.20 -14.62
CA PHE A 106 -11.08 9.81 -15.62
C PHE A 106 -12.30 8.93 -15.99
N TYR A 107 -12.43 7.73 -15.40
CA TYR A 107 -13.54 6.82 -15.64
C TYR A 107 -14.73 7.11 -14.71
N GLN A 108 -15.38 8.25 -14.89
CA GLN A 108 -16.62 8.57 -14.17
C GLN A 108 -17.81 7.94 -14.89
N ASN A 109 -18.10 6.69 -14.60
CA ASN A 109 -19.23 5.97 -15.15
C ASN A 109 -19.91 5.09 -14.09
N TYR A 110 -21.07 4.52 -14.46
CA TYR A 110 -21.89 3.71 -13.57
C TYR A 110 -21.27 2.36 -13.17
N SER A 111 -20.23 1.91 -13.84
CA SER A 111 -19.63 0.60 -13.63
C SER A 111 -18.36 0.63 -12.78
N VAL A 112 -17.74 1.81 -12.61
CA VAL A 112 -16.45 1.97 -11.91
C VAL A 112 -16.65 2.60 -10.53
N LEU A 113 -16.02 1.99 -9.53
CA LEU A 113 -15.96 2.53 -8.18
C LEU A 113 -15.08 3.79 -8.16
N GLN A 114 -15.62 4.89 -7.65
CA GLN A 114 -14.93 6.18 -7.56
C GLN A 114 -14.14 6.28 -6.26
N GLY A 115 -12.94 5.65 -6.21
CA GLY A 115 -12.09 5.54 -5.04
C GLY A 115 -12.37 4.30 -4.18
N ILE A 116 -11.31 3.59 -3.81
CA ILE A 116 -11.40 2.40 -2.96
C ILE A 116 -11.58 2.73 -1.47
N ASP A 117 -11.29 3.96 -1.09
CA ASP A 117 -11.47 4.51 0.27
C ASP A 117 -12.94 4.46 0.75
N ARG A 118 -13.88 4.42 -0.20
CA ARG A 118 -15.31 4.21 0.09
C ARG A 118 -15.64 2.78 0.54
N LEU A 119 -14.73 1.85 0.31
CA LEU A 119 -14.95 0.44 0.59
C LEU A 119 -14.07 -0.07 1.72
N ILE A 120 -12.79 0.25 1.69
CA ILE A 120 -11.77 -0.19 2.63
C ILE A 120 -10.86 0.99 3.02
N PRO A 121 -10.32 1.02 4.24
CA PRO A 121 -9.37 2.05 4.64
C PRO A 121 -8.09 1.94 3.79
N VAL A 122 -7.53 3.08 3.42
CA VAL A 122 -6.32 3.17 2.59
C VAL A 122 -5.23 3.88 3.38
N ASP A 123 -4.06 3.26 3.44
CA ASP A 123 -2.91 3.82 4.15
C ASP A 123 -2.08 4.74 3.26
N ILE A 124 -1.79 4.31 2.04
CA ILE A 124 -0.95 5.05 1.09
C ILE A 124 -1.65 5.20 -0.26
N TYR A 125 -1.53 6.39 -0.85
CA TYR A 125 -1.98 6.67 -2.20
C TYR A 125 -0.79 6.96 -3.10
N ILE A 126 -0.66 6.22 -4.21
CA ILE A 126 0.36 6.45 -5.22
C ILE A 126 -0.29 7.08 -6.44
N ALA A 127 -0.04 8.37 -6.66
CA ALA A 127 -0.63 9.12 -7.76
C ALA A 127 0.05 8.80 -9.10
N GLY A 128 -0.75 8.76 -10.17
CA GLY A 128 -0.28 8.55 -11.54
C GLY A 128 -1.26 7.75 -12.39
N CYS A 129 -1.09 7.77 -13.71
CA CYS A 129 -1.94 7.02 -14.64
C CYS A 129 -1.13 6.49 -15.84
N PRO A 130 -0.35 5.42 -15.64
CA PRO A 130 0.10 4.80 -14.39
C PRO A 130 1.18 5.63 -13.66
N PRO A 131 1.36 5.43 -12.36
CA PRO A 131 2.49 6.03 -11.63
C PRO A 131 3.81 5.42 -12.12
N ARG A 132 4.87 6.23 -12.12
CA ARG A 132 6.21 5.74 -12.46
C ARG A 132 6.74 4.79 -11.38
N PRO A 133 7.63 3.84 -11.72
CA PRO A 133 8.20 2.91 -10.76
C PRO A 133 8.89 3.59 -9.57
N GLU A 134 9.51 4.75 -9.79
CA GLU A 134 10.12 5.54 -8.71
C GLU A 134 9.07 5.99 -7.69
N ALA A 135 7.91 6.45 -8.14
CA ALA A 135 6.80 6.83 -7.26
C ALA A 135 6.22 5.62 -6.50
N VAL A 136 6.31 4.42 -7.08
CA VAL A 136 5.92 3.17 -6.40
C VAL A 136 6.89 2.85 -5.27
N LEU A 137 8.19 3.01 -5.51
CA LEU A 137 9.22 2.83 -4.48
C LEU A 137 9.09 3.87 -3.36
N ASP A 138 8.84 5.13 -3.71
CA ASP A 138 8.60 6.20 -2.72
C ASP A 138 7.39 5.89 -1.84
N GLY A 139 6.28 5.44 -2.44
CA GLY A 139 5.09 5.02 -1.70
C GLY A 139 5.33 3.83 -0.78
N LEU A 140 6.15 2.87 -1.21
CA LEU A 140 6.57 1.75 -0.35
C LEU A 140 7.41 2.24 0.83
N MET A 141 8.36 3.12 0.60
CA MET A 141 9.19 3.71 1.66
C MET A 141 8.35 4.52 2.65
N GLU A 142 7.37 5.27 2.16
CA GLU A 142 6.43 6.00 3.03
C GLU A 142 5.62 5.04 3.92
N LEU A 143 5.16 3.91 3.36
CA LEU A 143 4.50 2.87 4.15
C LEU A 143 5.44 2.30 5.22
N GLN A 144 6.68 2.01 4.85
CA GLN A 144 7.69 1.49 5.77
C GLN A 144 7.97 2.46 6.94
N ASP A 145 8.00 3.75 6.65
CA ASP A 145 8.21 4.76 7.70
C ASP A 145 6.99 4.89 8.63
N ARG A 146 5.78 4.72 8.10
CA ARG A 146 4.56 4.63 8.93
C ARG A 146 4.59 3.41 9.85
N ILE A 147 4.94 2.24 9.32
CA ILE A 147 5.05 1.01 10.13
C ILE A 147 6.04 1.21 11.28
N GLN A 148 7.14 1.91 11.03
CA GLN A 148 8.16 2.16 12.05
C GLN A 148 7.68 3.13 13.13
N ASN A 149 6.94 4.18 12.76
CA ASN A 149 6.59 5.29 13.65
C ASN A 149 5.26 5.08 14.37
N ASP A 150 4.25 4.60 13.65
CA ASP A 150 2.87 4.55 14.12
C ASP A 150 2.47 3.18 14.65
N GLY A 151 3.22 2.13 14.27
CA GLY A 151 2.83 0.75 14.58
C GLY A 151 1.59 0.30 13.79
N PRO A 152 0.94 -0.82 14.19
CA PRO A 152 -0.09 -1.48 13.39
C PRO A 152 -1.49 -0.86 13.45
N THR A 153 -1.71 0.28 14.07
CA THR A 153 -3.07 0.78 14.38
C THR A 153 -3.40 2.20 13.91
N ALA A 154 -2.49 2.89 13.27
CA ALA A 154 -2.78 4.26 12.83
C ALA A 154 -3.50 4.29 11.48
N VAL A 155 -4.82 4.17 11.50
CA VAL A 155 -5.64 4.63 10.37
C VAL A 155 -5.60 6.16 10.37
N SER A 156 -4.58 6.72 9.76
CA SER A 156 -4.50 8.16 9.57
C SER A 156 -5.30 8.54 8.32
N TYR A 157 -6.27 9.42 8.50
CA TYR A 157 -7.08 10.00 7.43
C TYR A 157 -6.25 10.91 6.52
N THR A 158 -5.42 10.35 5.65
CA THR A 158 -4.58 11.14 4.71
C THR A 158 -5.22 11.32 3.34
N HIS A 159 -6.50 10.95 3.16
CA HIS A 159 -7.19 11.15 1.89
C HIS A 159 -7.39 12.62 1.49
N LEU A 160 -7.20 13.58 2.39
CA LEU A 160 -7.21 15.00 2.03
C LEU A 160 -6.02 15.40 1.16
N ARG A 161 -4.89 14.71 1.26
CA ARG A 161 -3.68 15.03 0.48
C ARG A 161 -3.70 14.48 -0.94
N ALA A 162 -4.36 13.34 -1.17
CA ALA A 162 -4.45 12.74 -2.50
C ALA A 162 -5.31 13.56 -3.48
N HIS A 163 -6.30 14.31 -2.96
CA HIS A 163 -7.13 15.19 -3.78
C HIS A 163 -6.41 16.47 -4.22
N GLU A 164 -5.44 16.97 -3.45
CA GLU A 164 -4.70 18.18 -3.78
C GLU A 164 -3.69 17.99 -4.91
N THR A 165 -3.16 16.78 -5.09
CA THR A 165 -2.17 16.49 -6.14
C THR A 165 -2.78 16.19 -7.51
N GLN A 166 -4.10 16.07 -7.62
CA GLN A 166 -4.78 15.76 -8.89
C GLN A 166 -5.35 16.99 -9.62
N GLN A 167 -5.13 18.21 -9.12
CA GLN A 167 -5.66 19.44 -9.71
C GLN A 167 -4.64 20.21 -10.59
N HIS A 168 -3.58 19.55 -11.05
CA HIS A 168 -2.63 20.17 -11.98
C HIS A 168 -2.43 19.33 -13.24
#